data_ffbaf4d7ab36d98a3251c577c0558bc6
#
_entry.id   ffbaf4d7ab36d98a3251c577c0558bc6
#
_cell.length_a   1.000
_cell.length_b   1.000
_cell.length_c   1.000
_cell.angle_alpha   90.00
_cell.angle_beta   90.00
_cell.angle_gamma   90.00
#
_symmetry.space_group_name_H-M   'P 1'
#
loop_
_entity.id
_entity.type
_entity.pdbx_description
1 polymer ?
#
loop_
_entity_poly.entity_id
_entity_poly.type
_entity_poly.pdbx_seq_one_letter_code
_entity_poly.pdbx_strand_id
1 'polypeptide(L)'
;MMHKSIELKTPTDTAGQQPRSTLRRGSARMASRLGTLACAVCVAALAACTTSPQASRPSAEVVSELAPSGTMRAAINVGNPVLATMNAATGQPEGISVDLARELAKRLGVPVSFVIYNAAGKVTAGVQAQQWDVGFVGIDPERAEYMDYTPPYVIILGVYMVPQDSKILTNADVDRAGVRIAISGGSVYDLYLSRRIKNAQLVRAPAPSLVTNMMLTQHYEVAAGVKQRLAADVARLPGLRLLDGNFMVIRQAMATPRNRPEATRYLTQFVEEMKASGFVAASLQRHHVDSAEVAPAETVPQ
;
A
#
# COMPACT_ATOMS: atom_id res chain seq x y z
N MET A 1 40.14 -43.26 3.90
CA MET A 1 40.52 -43.76 5.24
C MET A 1 39.52 -43.20 6.25
N MET A 2 38.87 -44.07 6.82
CA MET A 2 38.13 -44.33 8.08
C MET A 2 36.71 -43.80 8.18
N HIS A 3 35.83 -44.76 7.95
CA HIS A 3 34.47 -44.91 8.51
C HIS A 3 34.43 -44.83 10.01
N LYS A 4 33.37 -44.26 10.54
CA LYS A 4 32.81 -44.71 11.82
C LYS A 4 31.27 -44.53 11.83
N SER A 5 30.62 -45.65 11.60
CA SER A 5 29.23 -45.93 11.93
C SER A 5 29.12 -46.17 13.44
N ILE A 6 28.08 -45.72 14.09
CA ILE A 6 27.64 -46.26 15.44
C ILE A 6 26.12 -46.38 15.39
N GLU A 7 25.77 -47.61 15.82
CA GLU A 7 24.51 -48.32 15.78
C GLU A 7 23.36 -47.81 16.67
N LEU A 8 22.18 -48.31 16.31
CA LEU A 8 20.92 -48.39 17.04
C LEU A 8 21.04 -49.05 18.42
N LYS A 9 20.21 -48.62 19.36
CA LYS A 9 19.68 -49.45 20.44
C LYS A 9 18.26 -49.03 20.82
N THR A 10 17.31 -49.90 20.59
CA THR A 10 16.03 -50.07 21.31
C THR A 10 16.25 -50.97 22.50
N PRO A 11 15.48 -50.85 23.59
CA PRO A 11 14.73 -52.00 24.10
C PRO A 11 13.29 -51.66 24.52
N THR A 12 12.38 -52.47 24.05
CA THR A 12 11.52 -53.54 24.65
C THR A 12 10.69 -53.18 25.90
N ASP A 13 9.42 -53.19 25.67
CA ASP A 13 8.29 -53.86 26.31
C ASP A 13 8.39 -54.25 27.81
N THR A 14 7.38 -53.87 28.62
CA THR A 14 6.84 -54.74 29.66
C THR A 14 5.38 -54.40 29.94
N ALA A 15 4.55 -55.44 29.84
CA ALA A 15 3.15 -55.50 30.16
C ALA A 15 2.90 -55.59 31.69
N GLY A 16 1.71 -55.25 32.15
CA GLY A 16 1.31 -55.52 33.53
C GLY A 16 -0.07 -54.93 33.88
N GLN A 17 -1.06 -55.71 33.63
CA GLN A 17 -2.17 -56.16 34.51
C GLN A 17 -3.19 -55.18 35.08
N GLN A 18 -4.43 -55.38 34.65
CA GLN A 18 -5.69 -55.05 35.37
C GLN A 18 -5.86 -55.89 36.64
N PRO A 19 -6.72 -55.48 37.61
CA PRO A 19 -7.77 -56.38 38.07
C PRO A 19 -9.19 -55.77 38.03
N ARG A 20 -10.10 -56.69 37.72
CA ARG A 20 -11.56 -56.60 37.84
C ARG A 20 -11.99 -56.79 39.30
N SER A 21 -13.07 -56.13 39.70
CA SER A 21 -14.14 -56.65 40.59
C SER A 21 -15.12 -55.51 40.88
N THR A 22 -16.38 -55.58 41.07
CA THR A 22 -17.48 -56.53 41.06
C THR A 22 -18.77 -55.74 41.34
N LEU A 23 -19.84 -56.22 40.77
CA LEU A 23 -21.24 -55.73 40.92
C LEU A 23 -21.65 -55.46 42.39
N ARG A 24 -22.49 -54.41 42.57
CA ARG A 24 -23.65 -54.56 43.49
C ARG A 24 -24.87 -53.80 42.97
N ARG A 25 -25.91 -54.55 42.71
CA ARG A 25 -27.30 -54.09 42.49
C ARG A 25 -27.88 -53.60 43.83
N GLY A 26 -28.65 -52.51 43.76
CA GLY A 26 -29.51 -52.05 44.85
C GLY A 26 -30.58 -51.15 44.31
N SER A 27 -31.76 -51.71 44.17
CA SER A 27 -33.03 -51.07 43.82
C SER A 27 -33.59 -50.25 44.99
N ALA A 28 -34.06 -49.01 44.70
CA ALA A 28 -35.20 -48.45 45.44
C ALA A 28 -35.90 -47.39 44.59
N ARG A 29 -37.15 -47.56 44.53
CA ARG A 29 -38.16 -46.74 43.83
C ARG A 29 -38.50 -45.50 44.65
N MET A 30 -39.01 -44.48 43.92
CA MET A 30 -40.16 -43.63 44.29
C MET A 30 -39.90 -42.17 44.62
N ALA A 31 -40.74 -41.37 43.95
CA ALA A 31 -41.17 -39.99 44.22
C ALA A 31 -40.18 -38.94 43.70
N SER A 32 -40.56 -37.91 42.94
CA SER A 32 -41.85 -37.21 42.86
C SER A 32 -41.73 -36.21 41.67
N ARG A 33 -42.81 -36.05 41.01
CA ARG A 33 -43.07 -35.00 40.00
C ARG A 33 -42.87 -33.62 40.68
N LEU A 34 -41.96 -32.80 40.13
CA LEU A 34 -41.98 -31.35 40.04
C LEU A 34 -40.56 -30.90 39.55
N GLY A 35 -40.44 -30.41 38.35
CA GLY A 35 -39.18 -29.88 37.88
C GLY A 35 -39.05 -29.74 36.35
N THR A 36 -40.13 -29.70 35.63
CA THR A 36 -40.10 -29.58 34.16
C THR A 36 -40.59 -28.22 33.68
N LEU A 37 -40.12 -27.14 34.25
CA LEU A 37 -40.45 -25.80 33.73
C LEU A 37 -39.29 -24.75 33.84
N ALA A 38 -38.05 -25.19 34.03
CA ALA A 38 -36.92 -24.24 34.17
C ALA A 38 -35.82 -24.36 33.14
N CYS A 39 -35.90 -25.29 32.16
CA CYS A 39 -34.84 -25.46 31.14
C CYS A 39 -35.19 -24.96 29.72
N ALA A 40 -36.35 -24.34 29.51
CA ALA A 40 -36.79 -23.88 28.16
C ALA A 40 -36.43 -22.39 27.88
N VAL A 41 -35.89 -21.63 28.86
CA VAL A 41 -35.58 -20.19 28.68
C VAL A 41 -34.11 -19.88 28.39
N CYS A 42 -33.18 -20.82 28.57
CA CYS A 42 -31.74 -20.57 28.36
C CYS A 42 -31.23 -20.88 26.95
N VAL A 43 -32.00 -21.41 26.02
CA VAL A 43 -31.54 -21.73 24.65
C VAL A 43 -31.89 -20.63 23.63
N ALA A 44 -32.73 -19.65 23.98
CA ALA A 44 -33.13 -18.59 23.06
C ALA A 44 -32.18 -17.34 23.03
N ALA A 45 -31.11 -17.31 23.84
CA ALA A 45 -30.24 -16.15 23.95
C ALA A 45 -28.89 -16.26 23.20
N LEU A 46 -28.66 -17.32 22.41
CA LEU A 46 -27.36 -17.55 21.71
C LEU A 46 -27.46 -17.41 20.19
N ALA A 47 -28.58 -16.94 19.65
CA ALA A 47 -28.69 -16.52 18.26
C ALA A 47 -28.48 -15.01 18.09
N ALA A 48 -27.54 -14.41 18.83
CA ALA A 48 -26.97 -13.14 18.45
C ALA A 48 -26.11 -13.43 17.20
N CYS A 49 -26.74 -13.28 16.03
CA CYS A 49 -26.08 -13.29 14.76
C CYS A 49 -24.86 -12.36 14.81
N THR A 50 -23.68 -12.93 14.90
CA THR A 50 -22.47 -12.26 14.45
C THR A 50 -22.62 -12.10 12.93
N THR A 51 -23.32 -11.07 12.49
CA THR A 51 -23.21 -10.56 11.13
C THR A 51 -21.80 -10.00 11.01
N SER A 52 -20.85 -10.87 10.66
CA SER A 52 -19.61 -10.40 10.03
C SER A 52 -20.05 -9.49 8.90
N PRO A 53 -19.51 -8.27 8.78
CA PRO A 53 -19.80 -7.42 7.64
C PRO A 53 -19.32 -8.17 6.39
N GLN A 54 -20.25 -8.85 5.74
CA GLN A 54 -20.01 -9.48 4.46
C GLN A 54 -19.82 -8.31 3.51
N ALA A 55 -18.58 -8.14 3.01
CA ALA A 55 -18.29 -7.12 2.02
C ALA A 55 -19.37 -7.22 0.93
N SER A 56 -20.23 -6.21 0.86
CA SER A 56 -21.34 -6.20 -0.09
C SER A 56 -20.77 -6.32 -1.50
N ARG A 57 -21.32 -7.23 -2.29
CA ARG A 57 -20.93 -7.34 -3.71
C ARG A 57 -21.03 -5.95 -4.35
N PRO A 58 -20.02 -5.52 -5.12
CA PRO A 58 -20.08 -4.24 -5.83
C PRO A 58 -21.31 -4.23 -6.74
N SER A 59 -21.99 -3.10 -6.82
CA SER A 59 -23.12 -2.95 -7.74
C SER A 59 -22.65 -3.04 -9.19
N ALA A 60 -23.56 -3.35 -10.10
CA ALA A 60 -23.25 -3.36 -11.55
C ALA A 60 -22.74 -2.00 -12.03
N GLU A 61 -23.19 -0.91 -11.42
CA GLU A 61 -22.77 0.46 -11.72
C GLU A 61 -21.31 0.70 -11.32
N VAL A 62 -20.91 0.29 -10.11
CA VAL A 62 -19.50 0.33 -9.67
C VAL A 62 -18.60 -0.45 -10.64
N VAL A 63 -19.03 -1.66 -11.04
CA VAL A 63 -18.26 -2.48 -11.98
C VAL A 63 -18.16 -1.80 -13.34
N SER A 64 -19.25 -1.21 -13.84
CA SER A 64 -19.25 -0.51 -15.13
C SER A 64 -18.37 0.75 -15.15
N GLU A 65 -18.27 1.46 -14.04
CA GLU A 65 -17.39 2.62 -13.91
C GLU A 65 -15.91 2.25 -13.76
N LEU A 66 -15.59 1.15 -13.05
CA LEU A 66 -14.21 0.71 -12.78
C LEU A 66 -13.63 -0.24 -13.84
N ALA A 67 -14.47 -0.90 -14.61
CA ALA A 67 -14.08 -1.84 -15.66
C ALA A 67 -15.02 -1.72 -16.89
N PRO A 68 -15.11 -0.55 -17.55
CA PRO A 68 -16.08 -0.30 -18.63
C PRO A 68 -15.89 -1.22 -19.83
N SER A 69 -14.72 -1.79 -20.03
CA SER A 69 -14.41 -2.78 -21.08
C SER A 69 -14.52 -4.23 -20.63
N GLY A 70 -15.01 -4.49 -19.40
CA GLY A 70 -14.97 -5.81 -18.76
C GLY A 70 -13.62 -6.18 -18.15
N THR A 71 -12.60 -5.33 -18.31
CA THR A 71 -11.27 -5.48 -17.70
C THR A 71 -10.90 -4.15 -17.03
N MET A 72 -10.50 -4.19 -15.77
CA MET A 72 -10.02 -3.02 -15.05
C MET A 72 -8.58 -2.68 -15.47
N ARG A 73 -8.35 -1.49 -16.03
CA ARG A 73 -7.02 -1.00 -16.39
C ARG A 73 -6.45 -0.20 -15.23
N ALA A 74 -5.40 -0.73 -14.59
CA ALA A 74 -4.75 -0.11 -13.44
C ALA A 74 -3.44 0.59 -13.86
N ALA A 75 -3.34 1.90 -13.62
CA ALA A 75 -2.13 2.68 -13.88
C ALA A 75 -1.09 2.44 -12.78
N ILE A 76 0.03 1.82 -13.11
CA ILE A 76 1.11 1.49 -12.18
C ILE A 76 2.34 2.36 -12.47
N ASN A 77 2.73 3.17 -11.49
CA ASN A 77 3.92 4.02 -11.58
C ASN A 77 5.15 3.33 -10.96
N VAL A 78 5.94 2.68 -11.78
CA VAL A 78 7.21 2.02 -11.36
C VAL A 78 8.38 3.01 -11.17
N GLY A 79 8.17 4.30 -11.45
CA GLY A 79 9.14 5.36 -11.12
C GLY A 79 9.21 5.70 -9.63
N ASN A 80 8.21 5.27 -8.84
CA ASN A 80 8.20 5.42 -7.38
C ASN A 80 8.31 4.05 -6.69
N PRO A 81 9.51 3.70 -6.18
CA PRO A 81 9.76 2.37 -5.61
C PRO A 81 8.96 2.06 -4.34
N VAL A 82 8.39 3.06 -3.68
CA VAL A 82 7.45 2.85 -2.56
C VAL A 82 6.15 2.22 -3.05
N LEU A 83 5.70 2.58 -4.26
CA LEU A 83 4.42 2.16 -4.79
C LEU A 83 4.51 0.88 -5.61
N ALA A 84 5.49 0.82 -6.51
CA ALA A 84 5.70 -0.32 -7.37
C ALA A 84 7.10 -0.34 -7.98
N THR A 85 7.59 -1.54 -8.30
CA THR A 85 8.80 -1.82 -9.06
C THR A 85 8.50 -2.85 -10.14
N MET A 86 9.45 -3.03 -11.07
CA MET A 86 9.42 -4.16 -12.00
C MET A 86 10.25 -5.30 -11.43
N ASN A 87 9.68 -6.47 -11.29
CA ASN A 87 10.41 -7.68 -10.93
C ASN A 87 11.29 -8.10 -12.09
N ALA A 88 12.62 -8.10 -11.88
CA ALA A 88 13.59 -8.37 -12.94
C ALA A 88 13.52 -9.82 -13.47
N ALA A 89 13.09 -10.77 -12.66
CA ALA A 89 13.02 -12.18 -13.04
C ALA A 89 11.76 -12.50 -13.86
N THR A 90 10.64 -11.87 -13.54
CA THR A 90 9.33 -12.16 -14.16
C THR A 90 8.90 -11.14 -15.19
N GLY A 91 9.51 -9.94 -15.20
CA GLY A 91 9.09 -8.81 -16.00
C GLY A 91 7.72 -8.23 -15.60
N GLN A 92 7.15 -8.65 -14.46
CA GLN A 92 5.85 -8.20 -13.98
C GLN A 92 5.99 -7.09 -12.93
N PRO A 93 5.02 -6.18 -12.84
CA PRO A 93 5.01 -5.19 -11.78
C PRO A 93 4.67 -5.85 -10.43
N GLU A 94 5.29 -5.35 -9.36
CA GLU A 94 5.04 -5.74 -7.97
C GLU A 94 5.05 -4.50 -7.07
N GLY A 95 4.45 -4.58 -5.87
CA GLY A 95 4.36 -3.48 -4.92
C GLY A 95 2.94 -3.23 -4.45
N ILE A 96 2.79 -2.29 -3.49
CA ILE A 96 1.50 -1.98 -2.83
C ILE A 96 0.40 -1.59 -3.83
N SER A 97 0.73 -0.80 -4.87
CA SER A 97 -0.24 -0.39 -5.90
C SER A 97 -0.74 -1.59 -6.72
N VAL A 98 0.14 -2.55 -6.99
CA VAL A 98 -0.20 -3.79 -7.72
C VAL A 98 -1.07 -4.70 -6.87
N ASP A 99 -0.73 -4.85 -5.56
CA ASP A 99 -1.49 -5.66 -4.62
C ASP A 99 -2.91 -5.10 -4.43
N LEU A 100 -3.05 -3.78 -4.25
CA LEU A 100 -4.36 -3.11 -4.16
C LEU A 100 -5.17 -3.27 -5.45
N ALA A 101 -4.54 -3.12 -6.62
CA ALA A 101 -5.23 -3.30 -7.89
C ALA A 101 -5.73 -4.75 -8.09
N ARG A 102 -4.93 -5.75 -7.70
CA ARG A 102 -5.33 -7.16 -7.77
C ARG A 102 -6.48 -7.48 -6.81
N GLU A 103 -6.40 -7.00 -5.57
CA GLU A 103 -7.47 -7.21 -4.58
C GLU A 103 -8.77 -6.52 -5.00
N LEU A 104 -8.68 -5.30 -5.54
CA LEU A 104 -9.82 -4.58 -6.08
C LEU A 104 -10.48 -5.35 -7.23
N ALA A 105 -9.71 -5.77 -8.23
CA ALA A 105 -10.22 -6.52 -9.37
C ALA A 105 -10.88 -7.85 -8.96
N LYS A 106 -10.29 -8.54 -7.99
CA LYS A 106 -10.85 -9.76 -7.38
C LYS A 106 -12.22 -9.48 -6.75
N ARG A 107 -12.37 -8.38 -6.00
CA ARG A 107 -13.66 -7.99 -5.39
C ARG A 107 -14.72 -7.61 -6.43
N LEU A 108 -14.28 -6.95 -7.50
CA LEU A 108 -15.16 -6.60 -8.64
C LEU A 108 -15.55 -7.82 -9.47
N GLY A 109 -14.82 -8.93 -9.36
CA GLY A 109 -15.03 -10.13 -10.19
C GLY A 109 -14.62 -9.93 -11.65
N VAL A 110 -13.65 -9.04 -11.93
CA VAL A 110 -13.16 -8.72 -13.29
C VAL A 110 -11.66 -8.98 -13.42
N PRO A 111 -11.15 -9.24 -14.62
CA PRO A 111 -9.72 -9.22 -14.88
C PRO A 111 -9.09 -7.85 -14.63
N VAL A 112 -7.78 -7.82 -14.30
CA VAL A 112 -6.99 -6.60 -14.24
C VAL A 112 -5.88 -6.62 -15.28
N SER A 113 -5.66 -5.48 -15.94
CA SER A 113 -4.50 -5.21 -16.79
C SER A 113 -3.72 -4.03 -16.22
N PHE A 114 -2.39 -4.09 -16.32
CA PHE A 114 -1.52 -3.04 -15.80
C PHE A 114 -1.02 -2.15 -16.92
N VAL A 115 -1.28 -0.84 -16.81
CA VAL A 115 -0.72 0.20 -17.68
C VAL A 115 0.48 0.79 -16.95
N ILE A 116 1.68 0.48 -17.45
CA ILE A 116 2.95 0.80 -16.76
C ILE A 116 3.45 2.19 -17.16
N TYR A 117 3.73 3.01 -16.15
CA TYR A 117 4.33 4.32 -16.27
C TYR A 117 5.63 4.41 -15.46
N ASN A 118 6.60 5.15 -15.94
CA ASN A 118 7.86 5.39 -15.23
C ASN A 118 7.95 6.76 -14.54
N ALA A 119 6.87 7.53 -14.55
CA ALA A 119 6.76 8.83 -13.88
C ALA A 119 5.29 9.18 -13.59
N ALA A 120 5.03 9.87 -12.48
CA ALA A 120 3.68 10.24 -12.05
C ALA A 120 3.00 11.23 -13.01
N GLY A 121 3.75 12.15 -13.63
CA GLY A 121 3.20 13.05 -14.64
C GLY A 121 2.61 12.33 -15.86
N LYS A 122 3.19 11.17 -16.22
CA LYS A 122 2.66 10.32 -17.30
C LYS A 122 1.37 9.61 -16.92
N VAL A 123 1.20 9.25 -15.63
CA VAL A 123 -0.09 8.73 -15.11
C VAL A 123 -1.18 9.78 -15.28
N THR A 124 -0.88 11.06 -14.94
CA THR A 124 -1.83 12.17 -15.10
C THR A 124 -2.17 12.41 -16.59
N ALA A 125 -1.17 12.37 -17.48
CA ALA A 125 -1.43 12.44 -18.92
C ALA A 125 -2.28 11.27 -19.43
N GLY A 126 -2.07 10.08 -18.85
CA GLY A 126 -2.84 8.87 -19.20
C GLY A 126 -4.33 8.95 -18.87
N VAL A 127 -4.74 9.70 -17.82
CA VAL A 127 -6.17 9.88 -17.53
C VAL A 127 -6.84 10.75 -18.59
N GLN A 128 -6.18 11.81 -19.03
CA GLN A 128 -6.68 12.66 -20.09
C GLN A 128 -6.82 11.90 -21.43
N ALA A 129 -5.93 10.96 -21.68
CA ALA A 129 -5.96 10.07 -22.84
C ALA A 129 -6.83 8.81 -22.63
N GLN A 130 -7.57 8.71 -21.53
CA GLN A 130 -8.46 7.58 -21.19
C GLN A 130 -7.75 6.21 -21.20
N GLN A 131 -6.48 6.17 -20.80
CA GLN A 131 -5.66 4.95 -20.85
C GLN A 131 -5.87 4.01 -19.68
N TRP A 132 -6.46 4.48 -18.58
CA TRP A 132 -6.66 3.70 -17.37
C TRP A 132 -7.99 4.03 -16.66
N ASP A 133 -8.43 3.16 -15.79
CA ASP A 133 -9.67 3.26 -15.01
C ASP A 133 -9.42 3.52 -13.53
N VAL A 134 -8.32 2.99 -12.99
CA VAL A 134 -7.87 3.20 -11.61
C VAL A 134 -6.39 3.59 -11.60
N GLY A 135 -6.05 4.65 -10.88
CA GLY A 135 -4.67 5.14 -10.74
C GLY A 135 -4.20 5.16 -9.29
N PHE A 136 -2.88 5.25 -9.09
CA PHE A 136 -2.22 5.34 -7.78
C PHE A 136 -1.27 6.53 -7.81
N VAL A 137 -1.67 7.65 -7.20
CA VAL A 137 -0.98 8.94 -7.33
C VAL A 137 -1.02 9.76 -6.05
N GLY A 138 -0.06 10.68 -5.88
CA GLY A 138 -0.13 11.68 -4.83
C GLY A 138 -1.26 12.67 -5.10
N ILE A 139 -2.01 13.00 -4.05
CA ILE A 139 -3.09 13.99 -4.09
C ILE A 139 -2.49 15.38 -4.38
N ASP A 140 -3.05 16.05 -5.39
CA ASP A 140 -2.67 17.41 -5.76
C ASP A 140 -3.86 18.16 -6.39
N PRO A 141 -4.08 19.45 -6.06
CA PRO A 141 -5.21 20.24 -6.57
C PRO A 141 -5.27 20.32 -8.11
N GLU A 142 -4.11 20.44 -8.78
CA GLU A 142 -4.03 20.55 -10.23
C GLU A 142 -4.46 19.24 -10.92
N ARG A 143 -4.11 18.10 -10.32
CA ARG A 143 -4.57 16.79 -10.83
C ARG A 143 -6.04 16.53 -10.56
N ALA A 144 -6.62 17.14 -9.50
CA ALA A 144 -8.06 17.03 -9.20
C ALA A 144 -8.96 17.60 -10.30
N GLU A 145 -8.41 18.34 -11.26
CA GLU A 145 -9.13 18.75 -12.47
C GLU A 145 -9.50 17.59 -13.39
N TYR A 146 -8.76 16.47 -13.29
CA TYR A 146 -8.89 15.32 -14.21
C TYR A 146 -9.31 14.03 -13.53
N MET A 147 -9.17 13.93 -12.20
CA MET A 147 -9.43 12.70 -11.44
C MET A 147 -10.01 12.99 -10.06
N ASP A 148 -10.82 12.04 -9.56
CA ASP A 148 -11.31 12.03 -8.20
C ASP A 148 -10.46 11.09 -7.34
N TYR A 149 -10.23 11.46 -6.07
CA TYR A 149 -9.35 10.74 -5.15
C TYR A 149 -10.11 10.04 -4.04
N THR A 150 -9.55 8.93 -3.60
CA THR A 150 -9.85 8.37 -2.28
C THR A 150 -9.11 9.13 -1.18
N PRO A 151 -9.40 8.88 0.12
CA PRO A 151 -8.45 9.11 1.19
C PRO A 151 -7.10 8.45 0.88
N PRO A 152 -5.98 8.96 1.44
CA PRO A 152 -4.68 8.36 1.20
C PRO A 152 -4.58 6.98 1.85
N TYR A 153 -3.87 6.05 1.19
CA TYR A 153 -3.55 4.74 1.76
C TYR A 153 -2.13 4.68 2.34
N VAL A 154 -1.21 5.52 1.85
CA VAL A 154 0.19 5.59 2.28
C VAL A 154 0.66 7.03 2.30
N ILE A 155 1.50 7.34 3.30
CA ILE A 155 2.20 8.62 3.46
C ILE A 155 3.68 8.40 3.16
N ILE A 156 4.25 9.25 2.31
CA ILE A 156 5.69 9.28 2.01
C ILE A 156 6.21 10.72 2.05
N LEU A 157 7.53 10.88 2.17
CA LEU A 157 8.15 12.19 2.35
C LEU A 157 8.85 12.64 1.06
N GLY A 158 8.66 13.91 0.74
CA GLY A 158 9.46 14.64 -0.23
C GLY A 158 10.64 15.32 0.44
N VAL A 159 11.87 15.00 0.01
CA VAL A 159 13.11 15.51 0.60
C VAL A 159 14.04 16.10 -0.45
N TYR A 160 15.00 16.91 0.00
CA TYR A 160 16.10 17.39 -0.82
C TYR A 160 17.37 16.58 -0.58
N MET A 161 18.15 16.45 -1.64
CA MET A 161 19.49 15.87 -1.65
C MET A 161 20.46 16.90 -2.23
N VAL A 162 21.65 17.00 -1.63
CA VAL A 162 22.70 17.94 -2.01
C VAL A 162 24.06 17.24 -2.01
N PRO A 163 25.10 17.81 -2.67
CA PRO A 163 26.49 17.40 -2.48
C PRO A 163 26.90 17.47 -1.01
N GLN A 164 27.80 16.60 -0.58
CA GLN A 164 28.24 16.49 0.81
C GLN A 164 28.86 17.81 1.34
N ASP A 165 29.58 18.54 0.50
CA ASP A 165 30.25 19.81 0.78
C ASP A 165 29.38 21.03 0.52
N SER A 166 28.11 20.84 0.15
CA SER A 166 27.16 21.93 -0.14
C SER A 166 26.98 22.86 1.06
N LYS A 167 26.90 24.16 0.77
CA LYS A 167 26.59 25.22 1.76
C LYS A 167 25.08 25.34 2.04
N ILE A 168 24.24 24.57 1.33
CA ILE A 168 22.81 24.43 1.62
C ILE A 168 22.70 23.43 2.76
N LEU A 169 22.34 23.89 3.96
CA LEU A 169 22.33 23.08 5.17
C LEU A 169 20.92 22.69 5.61
N THR A 170 19.93 23.51 5.28
CA THR A 170 18.53 23.32 5.66
C THR A 170 17.59 23.44 4.47
N ASN A 171 16.34 22.97 4.61
CA ASN A 171 15.32 23.15 3.58
C ASN A 171 15.02 24.63 3.26
N ALA A 172 15.20 25.52 4.24
CA ALA A 172 15.01 26.96 4.04
C ALA A 172 16.10 27.59 3.16
N ASP A 173 17.28 26.98 3.05
CA ASP A 173 18.36 27.45 2.21
C ASP A 173 18.18 27.16 0.73
N VAL A 174 17.21 26.32 0.37
CA VAL A 174 17.04 25.84 -1.00
C VAL A 174 16.46 26.91 -1.93
N ASP A 175 15.50 27.72 -1.45
CA ASP A 175 14.86 28.75 -2.29
C ASP A 175 15.68 30.05 -2.35
N ARG A 176 16.84 29.98 -2.99
CA ARG A 176 17.74 31.16 -3.18
C ARG A 176 18.04 31.36 -4.66
N ALA A 177 18.30 32.60 -5.04
CA ALA A 177 18.76 32.94 -6.38
C ALA A 177 20.06 32.18 -6.72
N GLY A 178 20.12 31.61 -7.90
CA GLY A 178 21.24 30.79 -8.38
C GLY A 178 21.19 29.32 -8.00
N VAL A 179 20.27 28.88 -7.12
CA VAL A 179 20.05 27.46 -6.82
C VAL A 179 19.20 26.83 -7.93
N ARG A 180 19.67 25.73 -8.48
CA ARG A 180 18.97 24.89 -9.48
C ARG A 180 18.57 23.57 -8.82
N ILE A 181 17.28 23.26 -8.87
CA ILE A 181 16.70 22.08 -8.23
C ILE A 181 16.33 21.08 -9.33
N ALA A 182 17.08 19.99 -9.44
CA ALA A 182 16.72 18.87 -10.30
C ALA A 182 15.49 18.14 -9.73
N ILE A 183 14.46 17.94 -10.53
CA ILE A 183 13.19 17.39 -10.07
C ILE A 183 12.53 16.56 -11.20
N SER A 184 11.70 15.56 -10.84
CA SER A 184 10.95 14.83 -11.87
C SER A 184 9.73 15.63 -12.31
N GLY A 185 9.65 15.96 -13.59
CA GLY A 185 8.55 16.73 -14.17
C GLY A 185 7.18 16.10 -13.96
N GLY A 186 6.18 16.91 -13.60
CA GLY A 186 4.80 16.50 -13.33
C GLY A 186 4.62 15.59 -12.10
N SER A 187 5.66 15.41 -11.27
CA SER A 187 5.50 14.75 -9.96
C SER A 187 4.67 15.62 -9.02
N VAL A 188 4.04 15.03 -7.99
CA VAL A 188 3.28 15.80 -6.99
C VAL A 188 4.18 16.84 -6.28
N TYR A 189 5.44 16.51 -6.08
CA TYR A 189 6.38 17.44 -5.47
C TYR A 189 6.90 18.50 -6.46
N ASP A 190 6.91 18.26 -7.77
CA ASP A 190 7.13 19.30 -8.79
C ASP A 190 5.97 20.30 -8.79
N LEU A 191 4.72 19.83 -8.83
CA LEU A 191 3.53 20.67 -8.76
C LEU A 191 3.53 21.52 -7.47
N TYR A 192 3.86 20.89 -6.32
CA TYR A 192 3.94 21.56 -5.04
C TYR A 192 5.04 22.66 -5.04
N LEU A 193 6.25 22.33 -5.48
CA LEU A 193 7.38 23.28 -5.48
C LEU A 193 7.18 24.37 -6.52
N SER A 194 6.55 24.10 -7.66
CA SER A 194 6.20 25.12 -8.67
C SER A 194 5.33 26.25 -8.12
N ARG A 195 4.50 25.94 -7.11
CA ARG A 195 3.66 26.94 -6.44
C ARG A 195 4.35 27.66 -5.29
N ARG A 196 5.50 27.15 -4.81
CA ARG A 196 6.16 27.65 -3.59
C ARG A 196 7.52 28.27 -3.80
N ILE A 197 8.32 27.73 -4.69
CA ILE A 197 9.66 28.24 -5.02
C ILE A 197 9.51 29.60 -5.71
N LYS A 198 10.26 30.59 -5.23
CA LYS A 198 10.21 31.98 -5.72
C LYS A 198 11.53 32.42 -6.33
N ASN A 199 12.66 31.94 -5.83
CA ASN A 199 13.99 32.44 -6.16
C ASN A 199 14.84 31.36 -6.87
N ALA A 200 14.73 30.10 -6.48
CA ALA A 200 15.44 28.99 -7.09
C ALA A 200 14.77 28.57 -8.42
N GLN A 201 15.54 27.87 -9.26
CA GLN A 201 15.08 27.37 -10.54
C GLN A 201 14.75 25.86 -10.46
N LEU A 202 13.54 25.45 -10.86
CA LEU A 202 13.18 24.06 -11.02
C LEU A 202 13.61 23.55 -12.40
N VAL A 203 14.46 22.51 -12.43
CA VAL A 203 14.91 21.87 -13.67
C VAL A 203 14.36 20.45 -13.73
N ARG A 204 13.53 20.19 -14.74
CA ARG A 204 12.69 18.99 -14.82
C ARG A 204 13.34 17.86 -15.60
N ALA A 205 13.55 16.73 -14.94
CA ALA A 205 13.91 15.47 -15.58
C ALA A 205 12.64 14.73 -16.05
N PRO A 206 12.70 13.94 -17.13
CA PRO A 206 11.55 13.20 -17.66
C PRO A 206 11.11 12.02 -16.81
N ALA A 207 11.93 11.59 -15.84
CA ALA A 207 11.61 10.52 -14.89
C ALA A 207 12.42 10.67 -13.59
N PRO A 208 11.92 10.16 -12.44
CA PRO A 208 12.63 10.23 -11.16
C PRO A 208 14.01 9.55 -11.19
N SER A 209 14.18 8.49 -11.98
CA SER A 209 15.45 7.77 -12.14
C SER A 209 16.57 8.61 -12.77
N LEU A 210 16.25 9.70 -13.41
CA LEU A 210 17.22 10.57 -14.08
C LEU A 210 17.59 11.82 -13.25
N VAL A 211 16.88 12.09 -12.17
CA VAL A 211 17.05 13.32 -11.34
C VAL A 211 18.45 13.40 -10.76
N THR A 212 18.93 12.37 -10.08
CA THR A 212 20.25 12.36 -9.45
C THR A 212 21.38 12.45 -10.48
N ASN A 213 21.26 11.70 -11.58
CA ASN A 213 22.25 11.79 -12.66
C ASN A 213 22.29 13.20 -13.28
N MET A 214 21.13 13.79 -13.55
CA MET A 214 21.04 15.15 -14.08
C MET A 214 21.65 16.17 -13.12
N MET A 215 21.40 16.06 -11.80
CA MET A 215 22.02 16.92 -10.78
C MET A 215 23.55 16.82 -10.86
N LEU A 216 24.11 15.61 -10.89
CA LEU A 216 25.53 15.39 -10.90
C LEU A 216 26.21 15.84 -12.20
N THR A 217 25.66 15.49 -13.35
CA THR A 217 26.27 15.76 -14.66
C THR A 217 26.18 17.23 -15.07
N GLN A 218 25.15 17.92 -14.59
CA GLN A 218 24.93 19.36 -14.87
C GLN A 218 25.36 20.26 -13.70
N HIS A 219 25.94 19.68 -12.66
CA HIS A 219 26.38 20.37 -11.45
C HIS A 219 25.29 21.26 -10.84
N TYR A 220 24.08 20.71 -10.69
CA TYR A 220 23.00 21.40 -10.01
C TYR A 220 23.16 21.28 -8.48
N GLU A 221 22.69 22.30 -7.78
CA GLU A 221 22.91 22.46 -6.35
C GLU A 221 22.07 21.49 -5.51
N VAL A 222 20.86 21.11 -6.01
CA VAL A 222 19.87 20.35 -5.26
C VAL A 222 19.18 19.33 -6.17
N ALA A 223 18.84 18.16 -5.63
CA ALA A 223 17.84 17.27 -6.17
C ALA A 223 16.65 17.18 -5.23
N ALA A 224 15.42 17.17 -5.77
CA ALA A 224 14.18 16.95 -5.02
C ALA A 224 13.51 15.65 -5.44
N GLY A 225 13.03 14.89 -4.46
CA GLY A 225 12.40 13.61 -4.75
C GLY A 225 11.80 12.91 -3.54
N VAL A 226 11.28 11.72 -3.76
CA VAL A 226 10.80 10.82 -2.70
C VAL A 226 11.99 10.34 -1.87
N LYS A 227 11.86 10.40 -0.53
CA LYS A 227 12.94 10.07 0.42
C LYS A 227 13.59 8.72 0.14
N GLN A 228 12.82 7.67 -0.09
CA GLN A 228 13.31 6.32 -0.35
C GLN A 228 14.22 6.26 -1.58
N ARG A 229 13.83 6.97 -2.64
CA ARG A 229 14.62 7.02 -3.87
C ARG A 229 15.95 7.75 -3.64
N LEU A 230 15.90 8.94 -3.07
CA LEU A 230 17.11 9.74 -2.87
C LEU A 230 18.02 9.12 -1.80
N ALA A 231 17.47 8.47 -0.76
CA ALA A 231 18.25 7.72 0.22
C ALA A 231 19.01 6.54 -0.42
N ALA A 232 18.38 5.81 -1.33
CA ALA A 232 19.04 4.74 -2.09
C ALA A 232 20.17 5.30 -3.00
N ASP A 233 19.97 6.46 -3.60
CA ASP A 233 21.02 7.12 -4.38
C ASP A 233 22.18 7.59 -3.50
N VAL A 234 21.94 8.17 -2.32
CA VAL A 234 22.99 8.54 -1.33
C VAL A 234 23.77 7.31 -0.87
N ALA A 235 23.10 6.20 -0.60
CA ALA A 235 23.78 4.95 -0.18
C ALA A 235 24.70 4.37 -1.26
N ARG A 236 24.35 4.57 -2.55
CA ARG A 236 25.08 4.04 -3.70
C ARG A 236 26.16 4.99 -4.23
N LEU A 237 25.96 6.29 -4.09
CA LEU A 237 26.81 7.33 -4.66
C LEU A 237 27.50 8.15 -3.55
N PRO A 238 28.81 7.99 -3.33
CA PRO A 238 29.51 8.78 -2.33
C PRO A 238 29.48 10.29 -2.67
N GLY A 239 29.61 11.12 -1.65
CA GLY A 239 29.65 12.58 -1.83
C GLY A 239 28.28 13.25 -1.95
N LEU A 240 27.21 12.56 -1.58
CA LEU A 240 25.84 13.09 -1.49
C LEU A 240 25.30 12.96 -0.06
N ARG A 241 24.38 13.82 0.33
CA ARG A 241 23.60 13.72 1.57
C ARG A 241 22.19 14.21 1.38
N LEU A 242 21.26 13.72 2.19
CA LEU A 242 19.92 14.30 2.33
C LEU A 242 19.99 15.52 3.26
N LEU A 243 19.13 16.50 3.04
CA LEU A 243 18.83 17.51 4.05
C LEU A 243 17.92 16.92 5.13
N ASP A 244 18.05 17.40 6.36
CA ASP A 244 17.20 16.98 7.47
C ASP A 244 15.74 17.41 7.27
N GLY A 245 14.82 16.59 7.78
CA GLY A 245 13.40 16.82 7.66
C GLY A 245 12.85 16.51 6.26
N ASN A 246 11.78 17.18 5.90
CA ASN A 246 11.12 17.06 4.59
C ASN A 246 10.56 18.43 4.18
N PHE A 247 10.44 18.66 2.89
CA PHE A 247 9.75 19.86 2.38
C PHE A 247 8.26 19.61 2.14
N MET A 248 7.85 18.33 2.03
CA MET A 248 6.50 17.96 1.71
C MET A 248 6.15 16.57 2.29
N VAL A 249 4.92 16.46 2.81
CA VAL A 249 4.26 15.17 3.09
C VAL A 249 3.41 14.80 1.88
N ILE A 250 3.69 13.67 1.26
CA ILE A 250 3.01 13.18 0.07
C ILE A 250 1.94 12.17 0.49
N ARG A 251 0.69 12.50 0.24
CA ARG A 251 -0.48 11.65 0.52
C ARG A 251 -0.78 10.85 -0.73
N GLN A 252 -0.48 9.54 -0.73
CA GLN A 252 -0.72 8.64 -1.87
C GLN A 252 -2.12 8.06 -1.79
N ALA A 253 -2.93 8.28 -2.83
CA ALA A 253 -4.31 7.84 -2.92
C ALA A 253 -4.54 6.95 -4.15
N MET A 254 -5.65 6.21 -4.13
CA MET A 254 -6.24 5.69 -5.36
C MET A 254 -7.05 6.80 -6.02
N ALA A 255 -7.20 6.73 -7.33
CA ALA A 255 -7.94 7.71 -8.11
C ALA A 255 -8.71 7.05 -9.25
N THR A 256 -9.81 7.68 -9.66
CA THR A 256 -10.56 7.37 -10.89
C THR A 256 -10.54 8.58 -11.81
N PRO A 257 -10.73 8.42 -13.12
CA PRO A 257 -11.14 9.54 -13.98
C PRO A 257 -12.38 10.22 -13.39
N ARG A 258 -12.50 11.54 -13.58
CA ARG A 258 -13.67 12.30 -13.08
C ARG A 258 -15.00 11.77 -13.62
N ASN A 259 -16.08 12.15 -12.93
CA ASN A 259 -17.45 11.77 -13.27
C ASN A 259 -17.74 10.27 -13.14
N ARG A 260 -17.12 9.62 -12.15
CA ARG A 260 -17.36 8.23 -11.74
C ARG A 260 -17.71 8.18 -10.25
N PRO A 261 -18.87 8.70 -9.82
CA PRO A 261 -19.18 8.89 -8.41
C PRO A 261 -19.31 7.57 -7.65
N GLU A 262 -19.88 6.54 -8.26
CA GLU A 262 -20.04 5.23 -7.63
C GLU A 262 -18.67 4.52 -7.47
N ALA A 263 -17.80 4.64 -8.46
CA ALA A 263 -16.43 4.17 -8.37
C ALA A 263 -15.66 4.88 -7.25
N THR A 264 -15.74 6.21 -7.17
CA THR A 264 -15.04 7.00 -6.15
C THR A 264 -15.53 6.65 -4.75
N ARG A 265 -16.85 6.52 -4.55
CA ARG A 265 -17.45 6.11 -3.28
C ARG A 265 -16.99 4.71 -2.87
N TYR A 266 -17.06 3.75 -3.80
CA TYR A 266 -16.63 2.38 -3.55
C TYR A 266 -15.13 2.28 -3.24
N LEU A 267 -14.27 2.96 -4.00
CA LEU A 267 -12.83 2.98 -3.77
C LEU A 267 -12.47 3.63 -2.43
N THR A 268 -13.22 4.66 -2.00
CA THR A 268 -13.04 5.28 -0.68
C THR A 268 -13.27 4.27 0.45
N GLN A 269 -14.35 3.50 0.39
CA GLN A 269 -14.62 2.42 1.35
C GLN A 269 -13.55 1.33 1.27
N PHE A 270 -13.20 0.90 0.06
CA PHE A 270 -12.17 -0.10 -0.18
C PHE A 270 -10.82 0.30 0.45
N VAL A 271 -10.37 1.53 0.26
CA VAL A 271 -9.10 2.01 0.83
C VAL A 271 -9.13 1.98 2.36
N GLU A 272 -10.22 2.44 2.99
CA GLU A 272 -10.34 2.41 4.45
C GLU A 272 -10.38 0.98 4.99
N GLU A 273 -11.06 0.06 4.32
CA GLU A 273 -11.04 -1.37 4.67
C GLU A 273 -9.64 -1.96 4.53
N MET A 274 -8.90 -1.64 3.46
CA MET A 274 -7.54 -2.12 3.25
C MET A 274 -6.56 -1.61 4.32
N LYS A 275 -6.75 -0.38 4.80
CA LYS A 275 -6.00 0.15 5.95
C LYS A 275 -6.38 -0.58 7.24
N ALA A 276 -7.68 -0.66 7.54
CA ALA A 276 -8.21 -1.23 8.78
C ALA A 276 -7.90 -2.72 8.92
N SER A 277 -7.94 -3.49 7.84
CA SER A 277 -7.60 -4.93 7.82
C SER A 277 -6.11 -5.23 7.96
N GLY A 278 -5.24 -4.20 7.93
CA GLY A 278 -3.78 -4.38 7.90
C GLY A 278 -3.23 -4.79 6.54
N PHE A 279 -4.05 -4.87 5.48
CA PHE A 279 -3.60 -5.24 4.13
C PHE A 279 -2.50 -4.31 3.61
N VAL A 280 -2.67 -2.98 3.80
CA VAL A 280 -1.68 -1.97 3.38
C VAL A 280 -0.37 -2.19 4.12
N ALA A 281 -0.39 -2.35 5.45
CA ALA A 281 0.80 -2.60 6.26
C ALA A 281 1.52 -3.89 5.85
N ALA A 282 0.78 -4.98 5.69
CA ALA A 282 1.32 -6.28 5.27
C ALA A 282 1.92 -6.23 3.85
N SER A 283 1.33 -5.45 2.95
CA SER A 283 1.87 -5.26 1.60
C SER A 283 3.17 -4.45 1.61
N LEU A 284 3.24 -3.35 2.35
CA LEU A 284 4.48 -2.58 2.52
C LEU A 284 5.60 -3.46 3.09
N GLN A 285 5.32 -4.26 4.12
CA GLN A 285 6.28 -5.17 4.71
C GLN A 285 6.77 -6.24 3.73
N ARG A 286 5.86 -6.86 2.96
CA ARG A 286 6.17 -7.88 1.94
C ARG A 286 7.11 -7.36 0.87
N HIS A 287 6.96 -6.09 0.50
CA HIS A 287 7.78 -5.42 -0.51
C HIS A 287 8.96 -4.65 0.09
N HIS A 288 9.28 -4.86 1.39
CA HIS A 288 10.42 -4.24 2.09
C HIS A 288 10.42 -2.71 2.04
N VAL A 289 9.23 -2.11 2.21
CA VAL A 289 9.06 -0.65 2.22
C VAL A 289 8.93 -0.18 3.68
N ASP A 290 10.06 -0.08 4.38
CA ASP A 290 10.10 0.21 5.83
C ASP A 290 9.93 1.71 6.15
N SER A 291 10.10 2.59 5.18
CA SER A 291 10.13 4.05 5.38
C SER A 291 8.87 4.77 4.87
N ALA A 292 7.79 4.03 4.60
CA ALA A 292 6.47 4.56 4.30
C ALA A 292 5.51 4.19 5.43
N GLU A 293 4.56 5.07 5.70
CA GLU A 293 3.58 4.89 6.76
C GLU A 293 2.20 4.64 6.16
N VAL A 294 1.44 3.73 6.76
CA VAL A 294 0.01 3.60 6.46
C VAL A 294 -0.66 4.91 6.83
N ALA A 295 -1.43 5.47 5.91
CA ALA A 295 -2.14 6.71 6.19
C ALA A 295 -3.17 6.51 7.32
N PRO A 296 -3.38 7.50 8.20
CA PRO A 296 -4.44 7.45 9.20
C PRO A 296 -5.81 7.19 8.58
N ALA A 297 -6.71 6.57 9.35
CA ALA A 297 -8.10 6.43 8.94
C ALA A 297 -8.75 7.82 8.75
N GLU A 298 -9.50 7.98 7.69
CA GLU A 298 -10.32 9.18 7.48
C GLU A 298 -11.80 8.79 7.57
N THR A 299 -12.61 9.68 8.15
CA THR A 299 -14.06 9.48 8.24
C THR A 299 -14.65 9.52 6.84
N VAL A 300 -15.22 8.39 6.39
CA VAL A 300 -15.97 8.34 5.13
C VAL A 300 -17.34 8.96 5.39
N PRO A 301 -17.74 10.03 4.69
CA PRO A 301 -19.12 10.52 4.76
C PRO A 301 -20.06 9.39 4.30
N GLN A 302 -21.11 9.15 5.10
CA GLN A 302 -22.16 8.17 4.78
C GLN A 302 -23.05 8.66 3.63
#